data_89b0849fa49fd4c110773b385e78f218
#
_entry.id   89b0849fa49fd4c110773b385e78f218
#
_cell.length_a   1.000
_cell.length_b   1.000
_cell.length_c   1.000
_cell.angle_alpha   90.00
_cell.angle_beta   90.00
_cell.angle_gamma   90.00
#
_symmetry.space_group_name_H-M   'P 1'
#
loop_
_entity.id
_entity.type
_entity.pdbx_description
1 polymer ?
#
loop_
_entity_poly.entity_id
_entity_poly.type
_entity_poly.pdbx_seq_one_letter_code
_entity_poly.pdbx_strand_id
1 'polypeptide(L)'
;NPNGIRFSTALGYLSPARHRLNLTIRPNATTRRIIFEGKKAVGVEVESGGEVFVAEADQIVLSSGAIGTPQIMLLSGVGPATHLQEMGLQVVHDLPGVGQNLRDHPMIYVTFKTKPDFALDGFAPRVQMGLRWTAEGSDLRNDLMILMQSYATERIDRGGDRMEALGVRMLGVLDLAMSAGELKLNSTDPHEQPILDYRYLQDPFDRQRMREMVRTAVSLGEGDTFKEFVDYRIEPTEEELASDDALDAFCARDVT
;
A
#
# COMPACT_ATOMS: atom_id res chain seq x y z
N ASN A 1 15.27 -10.77 -12.46
CA ASN A 1 15.94 -9.53 -12.87
C ASN A 1 17.16 -9.88 -13.74
N PRO A 2 17.00 -10.05 -15.08
CA PRO A 2 18.12 -10.31 -15.98
C PRO A 2 19.17 -9.20 -15.87
N ASN A 3 20.43 -9.60 -15.71
CA ASN A 3 21.58 -8.67 -15.60
C ASN A 3 21.46 -7.63 -14.46
N GLY A 4 20.77 -7.96 -13.37
CA GLY A 4 20.57 -7.03 -12.25
C GLY A 4 19.55 -5.91 -12.51
N ILE A 5 18.97 -5.82 -13.70
CA ILE A 5 17.98 -4.80 -14.05
C ILE A 5 16.59 -5.23 -13.57
N ARG A 6 15.90 -4.33 -12.86
CA ARG A 6 14.49 -4.53 -12.46
C ARG A 6 13.61 -4.69 -13.70
N PHE A 7 13.05 -5.88 -13.89
CA PHE A 7 12.26 -6.21 -15.06
C PHE A 7 10.79 -5.87 -14.82
N SER A 8 10.40 -4.65 -15.22
CA SER A 8 9.03 -4.15 -15.08
C SER A 8 8.10 -4.68 -16.17
N THR A 9 6.77 -4.54 -15.96
CA THR A 9 5.77 -4.86 -16.99
C THR A 9 5.96 -4.04 -18.27
N ALA A 10 6.47 -2.81 -18.15
CA ALA A 10 6.80 -1.99 -19.32
C ALA A 10 7.92 -2.64 -20.17
N LEU A 11 8.96 -3.17 -19.53
CA LEU A 11 10.04 -3.89 -20.23
C LEU A 11 9.58 -5.24 -20.74
N GLY A 12 8.76 -5.97 -19.97
CA GLY A 12 8.32 -7.32 -20.32
C GLY A 12 7.24 -7.39 -21.39
N TYR A 13 6.33 -6.41 -21.42
CA TYR A 13 5.15 -6.46 -22.28
C TYR A 13 5.06 -5.29 -23.26
N LEU A 14 5.23 -4.04 -22.79
CA LEU A 14 5.03 -2.88 -23.67
C LEU A 14 6.19 -2.72 -24.66
N SER A 15 7.44 -2.78 -24.20
CA SER A 15 8.60 -2.57 -25.07
C SER A 15 8.63 -3.53 -26.27
N PRO A 16 8.40 -4.84 -26.09
CA PRO A 16 8.31 -5.77 -27.21
C PRO A 16 7.11 -5.56 -28.15
N ALA A 17 6.03 -4.91 -27.65
CA ALA A 17 4.80 -4.74 -28.41
C ALA A 17 4.66 -3.37 -29.10
N ARG A 18 5.53 -2.38 -28.79
CA ARG A 18 5.42 -0.99 -29.29
C ARG A 18 5.39 -0.85 -30.80
N HIS A 19 5.96 -1.81 -31.54
CA HIS A 19 5.98 -1.81 -33.00
C HIS A 19 4.67 -2.26 -33.66
N ARG A 20 3.70 -2.75 -32.88
CA ARG A 20 2.44 -3.25 -33.38
C ARG A 20 1.56 -2.08 -33.86
N LEU A 21 1.10 -2.13 -35.11
CA LEU A 21 0.25 -1.09 -35.70
C LEU A 21 -1.15 -1.00 -35.06
N ASN A 22 -1.61 -2.07 -34.44
CA ASN A 22 -2.89 -2.14 -33.74
C ASN A 22 -2.79 -1.80 -32.23
N LEU A 23 -1.65 -1.25 -31.78
CA LEU A 23 -1.45 -0.82 -30.41
C LEU A 23 -1.18 0.68 -30.37
N THR A 24 -2.08 1.43 -29.74
CA THR A 24 -1.88 2.84 -29.41
C THR A 24 -1.67 2.98 -27.90
N ILE A 25 -0.57 3.60 -27.51
CA ILE A 25 -0.27 3.91 -26.09
C ILE A 25 -0.31 5.43 -25.95
N ARG A 26 -1.22 5.93 -25.13
CA ARG A 26 -1.37 7.37 -24.87
C ARG A 26 -1.01 7.67 -23.42
N PRO A 27 0.21 8.12 -23.14
CA PRO A 27 0.62 8.57 -21.81
C PRO A 27 0.02 9.95 -21.48
N ASN A 28 0.11 10.35 -20.21
CA ASN A 28 -0.39 11.65 -19.73
C ASN A 28 -1.86 11.88 -20.11
N ALA A 29 -2.67 10.84 -19.94
CA ALA A 29 -4.09 10.84 -20.21
C ALA A 29 -4.85 10.36 -18.98
N THR A 30 -5.66 11.23 -18.40
CA THR A 30 -6.50 10.92 -17.23
C THR A 30 -7.86 10.43 -17.71
N THR A 31 -8.24 9.22 -17.33
CA THR A 31 -9.61 8.73 -17.55
C THR A 31 -10.51 9.35 -16.48
N ARG A 32 -11.46 10.17 -16.93
CA ARG A 32 -12.38 10.89 -16.04
C ARG A 32 -13.56 10.03 -15.62
N ARG A 33 -14.15 9.31 -16.57
CA ARG A 33 -15.29 8.39 -16.36
C ARG A 33 -15.53 7.51 -17.57
N ILE A 34 -16.33 6.46 -17.37
CA ILE A 34 -16.89 5.63 -18.43
C ILE A 34 -18.15 6.29 -18.97
N ILE A 35 -18.36 6.24 -20.28
CA ILE A 35 -19.59 6.71 -20.95
C ILE A 35 -20.50 5.50 -21.16
N PHE A 36 -21.75 5.66 -20.76
CA PHE A 36 -22.77 4.62 -20.88
C PHE A 36 -23.92 5.06 -21.79
N GLU A 37 -24.42 4.12 -22.59
CA GLU A 37 -25.74 4.16 -23.25
C GLU A 37 -26.63 3.12 -22.56
N GLY A 38 -27.53 3.58 -21.72
CA GLY A 38 -28.26 2.73 -20.78
C GLY A 38 -27.29 2.03 -19.82
N LYS A 39 -27.14 0.71 -19.94
CA LYS A 39 -26.18 -0.08 -19.13
C LYS A 39 -24.96 -0.57 -19.94
N LYS A 40 -24.87 -0.22 -21.21
CA LYS A 40 -23.74 -0.59 -22.07
C LYS A 40 -22.67 0.49 -21.99
N ALA A 41 -21.44 0.11 -21.60
CA ALA A 41 -20.29 0.98 -21.72
C ALA A 41 -19.91 1.12 -23.19
N VAL A 42 -19.79 2.36 -23.70
CA VAL A 42 -19.53 2.67 -25.12
C VAL A 42 -18.25 3.46 -25.33
N GLY A 43 -17.64 3.99 -24.27
CA GLY A 43 -16.41 4.75 -24.36
C GLY A 43 -15.92 5.21 -23.01
N VAL A 44 -14.83 5.96 -23.01
CA VAL A 44 -14.27 6.64 -21.85
C VAL A 44 -14.05 8.10 -22.13
N GLU A 45 -14.39 8.98 -21.20
CA GLU A 45 -14.03 10.38 -21.23
C GLU A 45 -12.59 10.55 -20.72
N VAL A 46 -11.76 11.15 -21.53
CA VAL A 46 -10.32 11.27 -21.28
C VAL A 46 -9.90 12.72 -21.36
N GLU A 47 -9.05 13.12 -20.41
CA GLU A 47 -8.39 14.42 -20.41
C GLU A 47 -6.90 14.23 -20.72
N SER A 48 -6.39 14.98 -21.71
CA SER A 48 -4.98 14.93 -22.09
C SER A 48 -4.57 16.25 -22.76
N GLY A 49 -3.47 16.86 -22.30
CA GLY A 49 -2.95 18.10 -22.88
C GLY A 49 -3.90 19.31 -22.77
N GLY A 50 -4.77 19.35 -21.77
CA GLY A 50 -5.79 20.40 -21.58
C GLY A 50 -7.08 20.22 -22.40
N GLU A 51 -7.19 19.15 -23.17
CA GLU A 51 -8.38 18.79 -23.95
C GLU A 51 -9.12 17.62 -23.29
N VAL A 52 -10.44 17.65 -23.38
CA VAL A 52 -11.32 16.55 -22.95
C VAL A 52 -11.99 15.97 -24.21
N PHE A 53 -11.91 14.68 -24.38
CA PHE A 53 -12.50 13.97 -25.52
C PHE A 53 -13.02 12.58 -25.09
N VAL A 54 -13.83 11.96 -25.92
CA VAL A 54 -14.33 10.59 -25.73
C VAL A 54 -13.56 9.64 -26.65
N ALA A 55 -13.01 8.59 -26.05
CA ALA A 55 -12.48 7.46 -26.80
C ALA A 55 -13.53 6.33 -26.78
N GLU A 56 -14.13 6.09 -27.95
CA GLU A 56 -15.16 5.05 -28.14
C GLU A 56 -14.53 3.66 -28.25
N ALA A 57 -15.21 2.65 -27.71
CA ALA A 57 -14.76 1.27 -27.76
C ALA A 57 -15.92 0.28 -27.56
N ASP A 58 -15.83 -0.89 -28.19
CA ASP A 58 -16.76 -2.00 -27.99
C ASP A 58 -16.52 -2.74 -26.67
N GLN A 59 -15.28 -2.71 -26.15
CA GLN A 59 -14.89 -3.29 -24.88
C GLN A 59 -13.97 -2.33 -24.12
N ILE A 60 -14.21 -2.19 -22.83
CA ILE A 60 -13.43 -1.34 -21.92
C ILE A 60 -12.89 -2.21 -20.80
N VAL A 61 -11.58 -2.16 -20.58
CA VAL A 61 -10.91 -2.85 -19.49
C VAL A 61 -10.34 -1.81 -18.52
N LEU A 62 -10.78 -1.85 -17.28
CA LEU A 62 -10.24 -1.01 -16.19
C LEU A 62 -9.11 -1.75 -15.48
N SER A 63 -7.93 -1.15 -15.48
CA SER A 63 -6.73 -1.67 -14.81
C SER A 63 -5.99 -0.58 -14.03
N SER A 64 -6.74 0.35 -13.44
CA SER A 64 -6.21 1.53 -12.73
C SER A 64 -5.82 1.24 -11.28
N GLY A 65 -5.75 -0.02 -10.90
CA GLY A 65 -5.38 -0.47 -9.56
C GLY A 65 -6.53 -0.42 -8.56
N ALA A 66 -6.20 -0.76 -7.31
CA ALA A 66 -7.18 -0.93 -6.23
C ALA A 66 -7.90 0.37 -5.84
N ILE A 67 -7.30 1.53 -6.12
CA ILE A 67 -7.86 2.86 -5.83
C ILE A 67 -8.49 3.47 -7.09
N GLY A 68 -7.76 3.52 -8.20
CA GLY A 68 -8.24 4.21 -9.40
C GLY A 68 -9.41 3.52 -10.10
N THR A 69 -9.46 2.19 -10.10
CA THR A 69 -10.57 1.46 -10.71
C THR A 69 -11.92 1.73 -10.02
N PRO A 70 -12.07 1.56 -8.69
CA PRO A 70 -13.31 1.91 -8.01
C PRO A 70 -13.62 3.42 -8.10
N GLN A 71 -12.64 4.32 -8.05
CA GLN A 71 -12.85 5.75 -8.27
C GLN A 71 -13.50 6.03 -9.63
N ILE A 72 -12.95 5.48 -10.71
CA ILE A 72 -13.52 5.64 -12.06
C ILE A 72 -14.94 5.07 -12.12
N MET A 73 -15.21 3.91 -11.52
CA MET A 73 -16.53 3.31 -11.49
C MET A 73 -17.53 4.23 -10.78
N LEU A 74 -17.18 4.72 -9.59
CA LEU A 74 -18.03 5.66 -8.82
C LEU A 74 -18.31 6.94 -9.62
N LEU A 75 -17.29 7.58 -10.19
CA LEU A 75 -17.43 8.78 -11.03
C LEU A 75 -18.30 8.53 -12.28
N SER A 76 -18.43 7.28 -12.69
CA SER A 76 -19.25 6.85 -13.83
C SER A 76 -20.68 6.47 -13.46
N GLY A 77 -21.07 6.61 -12.17
CA GLY A 77 -22.40 6.25 -11.70
C GLY A 77 -22.60 4.76 -11.42
N VAL A 78 -21.51 3.99 -11.26
CA VAL A 78 -21.53 2.56 -10.90
C VAL A 78 -20.98 2.39 -9.49
N GLY A 79 -21.83 2.07 -8.54
CA GLY A 79 -21.46 1.95 -7.12
C GLY A 79 -22.67 1.99 -6.21
N PRO A 80 -22.47 2.15 -4.87
CA PRO A 80 -23.56 2.26 -3.92
C PRO A 80 -24.48 3.45 -4.24
N ALA A 81 -25.74 3.19 -4.55
CA ALA A 81 -26.69 4.19 -5.03
C ALA A 81 -26.81 5.38 -4.07
N THR A 82 -26.85 5.13 -2.76
CA THR A 82 -26.95 6.20 -1.74
C THR A 82 -25.76 7.15 -1.83
N HIS A 83 -24.53 6.63 -1.86
CA HIS A 83 -23.32 7.44 -1.96
C HIS A 83 -23.28 8.25 -3.27
N LEU A 84 -23.62 7.62 -4.40
CA LEU A 84 -23.67 8.31 -5.70
C LEU A 84 -24.67 9.47 -5.70
N GLN A 85 -25.85 9.27 -5.09
CA GLN A 85 -26.88 10.33 -4.96
C GLN A 85 -26.42 11.46 -4.04
N GLU A 86 -25.78 11.17 -2.92
CA GLU A 86 -25.16 12.16 -2.02
C GLU A 86 -24.12 13.03 -2.75
N MET A 87 -23.37 12.42 -3.69
CA MET A 87 -22.40 13.11 -4.54
C MET A 87 -23.05 13.85 -5.75
N GLY A 88 -24.37 13.77 -5.90
CA GLY A 88 -25.07 14.38 -7.05
C GLY A 88 -24.85 13.66 -8.38
N LEU A 89 -24.37 12.42 -8.34
CA LEU A 89 -24.11 11.60 -9.53
C LEU A 89 -25.35 10.80 -9.92
N GLN A 90 -25.59 10.68 -11.24
CA GLN A 90 -26.64 9.81 -11.76
C GLN A 90 -26.25 8.34 -11.52
N VAL A 91 -27.16 7.56 -10.95
CA VAL A 91 -26.96 6.11 -10.76
C VAL A 91 -27.22 5.38 -12.08
N VAL A 92 -26.17 4.84 -12.66
CA VAL A 92 -26.24 3.95 -13.83
C VAL A 92 -26.51 2.52 -13.38
N HIS A 93 -25.80 2.09 -12.35
CA HIS A 93 -25.96 0.77 -11.76
C HIS A 93 -25.65 0.79 -10.26
N ASP A 94 -26.63 0.37 -9.45
CA ASP A 94 -26.43 0.15 -8.03
C ASP A 94 -25.57 -1.10 -7.82
N LEU A 95 -24.33 -0.90 -7.38
CA LEU A 95 -23.36 -1.96 -7.13
C LEU A 95 -22.68 -1.73 -5.78
N PRO A 96 -23.29 -2.21 -4.67
CA PRO A 96 -22.86 -1.89 -3.31
C PRO A 96 -21.43 -2.28 -2.96
N GLY A 97 -20.83 -3.24 -3.69
CA GLY A 97 -19.46 -3.71 -3.45
C GLY A 97 -18.36 -2.77 -3.93
N VAL A 98 -18.68 -1.78 -4.78
CA VAL A 98 -17.68 -0.83 -5.28
C VAL A 98 -17.21 0.08 -4.15
N GLY A 99 -15.89 0.14 -3.95
CA GLY A 99 -15.26 0.87 -2.85
C GLY A 99 -15.26 0.13 -1.52
N GLN A 100 -15.90 -1.05 -1.42
CA GLN A 100 -15.91 -1.83 -0.19
C GLN A 100 -14.75 -2.83 -0.15
N ASN A 101 -14.46 -3.34 1.06
CA ASN A 101 -13.42 -4.34 1.31
C ASN A 101 -12.02 -3.84 0.91
N LEU A 102 -11.73 -2.57 1.16
CA LEU A 102 -10.40 -2.01 0.99
C LEU A 102 -9.46 -2.67 2.00
N ARG A 103 -8.44 -3.35 1.50
CA ARG A 103 -7.42 -4.01 2.31
C ARG A 103 -6.05 -3.63 1.81
N ASP A 104 -5.16 -3.43 2.76
CA ASP A 104 -3.74 -3.25 2.52
C ASP A 104 -2.97 -4.05 3.56
N HIS A 105 -1.67 -4.05 3.46
CA HIS A 105 -0.79 -4.70 4.43
C HIS A 105 -0.48 -3.75 5.58
N PRO A 106 -1.09 -3.90 6.77
CA PRO A 106 -0.69 -3.13 7.93
C PRO A 106 0.79 -3.36 8.22
N MET A 107 1.55 -2.28 8.30
CA MET A 107 2.99 -2.34 8.51
C MET A 107 3.39 -1.56 9.74
N ILE A 108 4.41 -2.07 10.47
CA ILE A 108 4.96 -1.42 11.64
C ILE A 108 6.47 -1.58 11.68
N TYR A 109 7.15 -0.60 12.28
CA TYR A 109 8.59 -0.62 12.40
C TYR A 109 9.03 -0.94 13.83
N VAL A 110 10.06 -1.79 13.94
CA VAL A 110 10.88 -1.96 15.14
C VAL A 110 12.27 -1.43 14.80
N THR A 111 12.72 -0.40 15.51
CA THR A 111 13.91 0.37 15.17
C THR A 111 15.00 0.21 16.21
N PHE A 112 16.22 -0.03 15.75
CA PHE A 112 17.41 -0.24 16.59
C PHE A 112 18.51 0.76 16.23
N LYS A 113 19.14 1.33 17.24
CA LYS A 113 20.37 2.12 17.10
C LYS A 113 21.55 1.19 16.85
N THR A 114 22.40 1.52 15.88
CA THR A 114 23.68 0.83 15.69
C THR A 114 24.77 1.46 16.52
N LYS A 115 25.78 0.65 16.91
CA LYS A 115 26.98 1.13 17.60
C LYS A 115 27.72 2.16 16.76
N PRO A 116 28.39 3.14 17.38
CA PRO A 116 29.06 4.24 16.67
C PRO A 116 30.15 3.79 15.68
N ASP A 117 30.80 2.67 15.96
CA ASP A 117 31.87 2.08 15.16
C ASP A 117 31.35 1.16 14.03
N PHE A 118 30.04 0.93 13.96
CA PHE A 118 29.41 0.15 12.91
C PHE A 118 29.01 1.05 11.74
N ALA A 119 29.82 1.04 10.67
CA ALA A 119 29.54 1.80 9.47
C ALA A 119 28.42 1.15 8.65
N LEU A 120 27.40 1.92 8.30
CA LEU A 120 26.37 1.53 7.36
C LEU A 120 26.80 1.92 5.94
N ASP A 121 26.75 0.96 4.99
CA ASP A 121 27.01 1.22 3.58
C ASP A 121 25.80 1.89 2.91
N GLY A 122 25.94 3.16 2.55
CA GLY A 122 24.91 3.95 1.87
C GLY A 122 24.49 3.44 0.50
N PHE A 123 25.29 2.58 -0.12
CA PHE A 123 25.01 1.97 -1.43
C PHE A 123 24.44 0.56 -1.33
N ALA A 124 24.46 -0.05 -0.15
CA ALA A 124 23.85 -1.37 0.05
C ALA A 124 22.35 -1.33 -0.20
N PRO A 125 21.75 -2.39 -0.78
CA PRO A 125 20.30 -2.49 -0.91
C PRO A 125 19.63 -2.38 0.45
N ARG A 126 18.61 -1.51 0.55
CA ARG A 126 17.91 -1.26 1.82
C ARG A 126 17.26 -2.53 2.39
N VAL A 127 16.69 -3.36 1.54
CA VAL A 127 16.06 -4.65 1.91
C VAL A 127 16.80 -5.76 1.20
N GLN A 128 17.39 -6.68 1.97
CA GLN A 128 18.19 -7.78 1.41
C GLN A 128 17.61 -9.16 1.73
N MET A 129 16.87 -9.27 2.83
CA MET A 129 16.26 -10.52 3.27
C MET A 129 14.92 -10.27 3.93
N GLY A 130 14.10 -11.31 4.00
CA GLY A 130 12.84 -11.32 4.71
C GLY A 130 12.60 -12.66 5.40
N LEU A 131 11.98 -12.62 6.55
CA LEU A 131 11.45 -13.77 7.28
C LEU A 131 9.95 -13.82 7.04
N ARG A 132 9.42 -14.98 6.68
CA ARG A 132 7.96 -15.23 6.60
C ARG A 132 7.58 -16.44 7.42
N TRP A 133 6.45 -16.33 8.11
CA TRP A 133 5.89 -17.44 8.88
C TRP A 133 4.37 -17.30 9.00
N THR A 134 3.74 -18.35 9.51
CA THR A 134 2.33 -18.36 9.86
C THR A 134 2.20 -18.03 11.34
N ALA A 135 1.35 -17.06 11.68
CA ALA A 135 1.11 -16.68 13.07
C ALA A 135 0.55 -17.83 13.90
N GLU A 136 0.77 -17.79 15.21
CA GLU A 136 0.22 -18.78 16.12
C GLU A 136 -1.32 -18.77 16.06
N GLY A 137 -1.90 -19.96 15.87
CA GLY A 137 -3.35 -20.13 15.75
C GLY A 137 -3.96 -19.65 14.42
N SER A 138 -3.12 -19.30 13.43
CA SER A 138 -3.59 -18.88 12.11
C SER A 138 -3.66 -20.04 11.13
N ASP A 139 -4.77 -20.11 10.38
CA ASP A 139 -4.91 -20.99 9.20
C ASP A 139 -4.41 -20.32 7.91
N LEU A 140 -4.00 -19.05 7.98
CA LEU A 140 -3.53 -18.26 6.85
C LEU A 140 -2.02 -18.46 6.67
N ARG A 141 -1.65 -19.29 5.72
CA ARG A 141 -0.23 -19.64 5.50
C ARG A 141 0.63 -18.43 5.17
N ASN A 142 1.73 -18.24 5.91
CA ASN A 142 2.73 -17.17 5.71
C ASN A 142 2.10 -15.76 5.77
N ASP A 143 1.22 -15.53 6.71
CA ASP A 143 0.49 -14.28 6.91
C ASP A 143 1.27 -13.19 7.64
N LEU A 144 2.46 -13.52 8.15
CA LEU A 144 3.40 -12.57 8.75
C LEU A 144 4.73 -12.51 7.99
N MET A 145 5.29 -11.30 7.89
CA MET A 145 6.58 -11.07 7.28
C MET A 145 7.37 -10.00 8.03
N ILE A 146 8.68 -10.21 8.18
CA ILE A 146 9.62 -9.17 8.62
C ILE A 146 10.62 -8.95 7.50
N LEU A 147 10.79 -7.70 7.09
CA LEU A 147 11.83 -7.25 6.15
C LEU A 147 12.87 -6.44 6.92
N MET A 148 14.10 -6.94 6.97
CA MET A 148 15.20 -6.20 7.54
C MET A 148 15.60 -5.04 6.64
N GLN A 149 15.66 -3.83 7.18
CA GLN A 149 16.04 -2.61 6.46
C GLN A 149 17.23 -1.94 7.13
N SER A 150 18.24 -1.60 6.34
CA SER A 150 19.34 -0.75 6.79
C SER A 150 19.06 0.71 6.44
N TYR A 151 19.34 1.61 7.38
CA TYR A 151 19.33 3.06 7.18
C TYR A 151 20.76 3.52 6.97
N ALA A 152 21.28 3.24 5.82
CA ALA A 152 22.61 3.69 5.44
C ALA A 152 22.63 5.12 4.90
N THR A 153 21.46 5.71 4.62
CA THR A 153 21.33 7.05 4.04
C THR A 153 20.46 7.95 4.92
N GLU A 154 20.65 9.25 4.81
CA GLU A 154 19.78 10.25 5.41
C GLU A 154 18.30 9.98 5.03
N ARG A 155 17.45 10.11 6.01
CA ARG A 155 16.00 10.00 5.84
C ARG A 155 15.41 11.40 5.74
N ILE A 156 14.48 11.59 4.85
CA ILE A 156 13.62 12.78 4.83
C ILE A 156 12.36 12.42 5.62
N ASP A 157 12.04 13.19 6.65
CA ASP A 157 10.81 13.02 7.39
C ASP A 157 9.59 13.53 6.59
N ARG A 158 8.38 13.39 7.16
CA ARG A 158 7.15 13.88 6.51
C ARG A 158 7.10 15.41 6.40
N GLY A 159 7.90 16.14 7.15
CA GLY A 159 8.05 17.60 7.09
C GLY A 159 9.08 18.07 6.06
N GLY A 160 9.82 17.16 5.44
CA GLY A 160 10.85 17.47 4.46
C GLY A 160 12.24 17.69 5.05
N ASP A 161 12.41 17.55 6.37
CA ASP A 161 13.70 17.68 7.04
C ASP A 161 14.55 16.41 6.88
N ARG A 162 15.85 16.59 6.73
CA ARG A 162 16.80 15.47 6.69
C ARG A 162 17.05 14.97 8.11
N MET A 163 16.83 13.67 8.30
CA MET A 163 17.16 12.97 9.55
C MET A 163 18.42 12.15 9.36
N GLU A 164 19.28 12.12 10.37
CA GLU A 164 20.42 11.21 10.40
C GLU A 164 19.94 9.75 10.34
N ALA A 165 20.76 8.90 9.73
CA ALA A 165 20.52 7.47 9.75
C ALA A 165 20.56 6.95 11.19
N LEU A 166 19.40 6.53 11.70
CA LEU A 166 19.27 6.10 13.08
C LEU A 166 19.94 4.74 13.35
N GLY A 167 20.05 3.89 12.33
CA GLY A 167 20.59 2.54 12.48
C GLY A 167 19.91 1.55 11.54
N VAL A 168 19.39 0.45 12.07
CA VAL A 168 18.65 -0.56 11.34
C VAL A 168 17.23 -0.68 11.86
N ARG A 169 16.30 -1.13 11.02
CA ARG A 169 14.94 -1.44 11.45
C ARG A 169 14.40 -2.68 10.79
N MET A 170 13.46 -3.28 11.47
CA MET A 170 12.67 -4.38 10.96
C MET A 170 11.29 -3.84 10.61
N LEU A 171 10.90 -3.98 9.33
CA LEU A 171 9.57 -3.70 8.85
C LEU A 171 8.75 -4.96 9.01
N GLY A 172 7.88 -4.98 9.99
CA GLY A 172 6.88 -6.03 10.15
C GLY A 172 5.66 -5.75 9.27
N VAL A 173 5.16 -6.78 8.61
CA VAL A 173 4.06 -6.72 7.65
C VAL A 173 3.06 -7.82 7.97
N LEU A 174 1.79 -7.45 8.09
CA LEU A 174 0.66 -8.38 8.14
C LEU A 174 0.09 -8.55 6.71
N ASP A 175 0.45 -9.65 6.04
CA ASP A 175 0.14 -9.84 4.62
C ASP A 175 -1.35 -10.11 4.32
N LEU A 176 -2.06 -10.77 5.24
CA LEU A 176 -3.46 -11.19 5.07
C LEU A 176 -4.33 -10.63 6.19
N ALA A 177 -4.54 -9.31 6.18
CA ALA A 177 -5.39 -8.64 7.17
C ALA A 177 -6.85 -9.08 7.07
N MET A 178 -7.50 -9.31 8.23
CA MET A 178 -8.94 -9.55 8.34
C MET A 178 -9.72 -8.24 8.34
N SER A 179 -9.15 -7.19 8.94
CA SER A 179 -9.69 -5.85 8.90
C SER A 179 -9.88 -5.38 7.46
N ALA A 180 -11.02 -4.77 7.20
CA ALA A 180 -11.37 -4.28 5.87
C ALA A 180 -12.03 -2.91 5.98
N GLY A 181 -11.56 -2.00 5.17
CA GLY A 181 -12.04 -0.65 5.08
C GLY A 181 -12.88 -0.36 3.84
N GLU A 182 -12.97 0.91 3.50
CA GLU A 182 -13.74 1.38 2.36
C GLU A 182 -13.09 2.56 1.64
N LEU A 183 -13.42 2.70 0.37
CA LEU A 183 -13.09 3.84 -0.48
C LEU A 183 -14.38 4.57 -0.84
N LYS A 184 -14.39 5.89 -0.68
CA LYS A 184 -15.52 6.76 -1.06
C LYS A 184 -15.02 7.97 -1.85
N LEU A 185 -15.84 8.48 -2.76
CA LEU A 185 -15.54 9.76 -3.40
C LEU A 185 -15.53 10.89 -2.35
N ASN A 186 -14.55 11.77 -2.46
CA ASN A 186 -14.47 13.02 -1.72
C ASN A 186 -15.11 14.17 -2.52
N SER A 187 -15.03 14.09 -3.85
CA SER A 187 -15.64 15.01 -4.80
C SER A 187 -15.92 14.32 -6.13
N THR A 188 -16.54 15.04 -7.06
CA THR A 188 -16.76 14.59 -8.43
C THR A 188 -15.62 14.97 -9.38
N ASP A 189 -14.57 15.62 -8.88
CA ASP A 189 -13.35 15.90 -9.63
C ASP A 189 -12.47 14.65 -9.73
N PRO A 190 -12.17 14.14 -10.93
CA PRO A 190 -11.33 12.96 -11.11
C PRO A 190 -9.87 13.17 -10.66
N HIS A 191 -9.43 14.41 -10.45
CA HIS A 191 -8.09 14.73 -9.96
C HIS A 191 -7.99 14.70 -8.43
N GLU A 192 -9.11 14.73 -7.73
CA GLU A 192 -9.12 14.61 -6.27
C GLU A 192 -9.05 13.15 -5.83
N GLN A 193 -8.16 12.88 -4.88
CA GLN A 193 -8.04 11.55 -4.31
C GLN A 193 -9.29 11.19 -3.52
N PRO A 194 -9.82 9.96 -3.67
CA PRO A 194 -10.92 9.49 -2.84
C PRO A 194 -10.50 9.36 -1.37
N ILE A 195 -11.47 9.34 -0.49
CA ILE A 195 -11.27 9.03 0.93
C ILE A 195 -10.96 7.55 1.05
N LEU A 196 -9.82 7.22 1.68
CA LEU A 196 -9.37 5.86 1.93
C LEU A 196 -9.42 5.61 3.44
N ASP A 197 -10.42 4.86 3.88
CA ASP A 197 -10.54 4.41 5.27
C ASP A 197 -10.10 2.95 5.35
N TYR A 198 -8.84 2.71 5.73
CA TYR A 198 -8.25 1.36 5.76
C TYR A 198 -8.72 0.53 6.95
N ARG A 199 -9.12 1.17 8.05
CA ARG A 199 -9.55 0.49 9.28
C ARG A 199 -8.55 -0.54 9.79
N TYR A 200 -7.26 -0.19 9.74
CA TYR A 200 -6.21 -1.09 10.21
C TYR A 200 -6.44 -1.55 11.65
N LEU A 201 -6.13 -2.82 11.92
CA LEU A 201 -6.14 -3.43 13.26
C LEU A 201 -7.49 -3.35 14.01
N GLN A 202 -8.60 -3.16 13.31
CA GLN A 202 -9.93 -3.21 13.96
C GLN A 202 -10.31 -4.64 14.36
N ASP A 203 -9.90 -5.64 13.56
CA ASP A 203 -10.12 -7.04 13.91
C ASP A 203 -9.18 -7.48 15.04
N PRO A 204 -9.69 -8.13 16.11
CA PRO A 204 -8.86 -8.62 17.21
C PRO A 204 -7.79 -9.61 16.78
N PHE A 205 -8.05 -10.41 15.76
CA PHE A 205 -7.08 -11.36 15.23
C PHE A 205 -5.90 -10.67 14.53
N ASP A 206 -6.15 -9.55 13.84
CA ASP A 206 -5.07 -8.71 13.28
C ASP A 206 -4.18 -8.14 14.38
N ARG A 207 -4.77 -7.65 15.48
CA ARG A 207 -4.01 -7.15 16.63
C ARG A 207 -3.14 -8.23 17.26
N GLN A 208 -3.70 -9.42 17.48
CA GLN A 208 -2.94 -10.56 18.03
C GLN A 208 -1.72 -10.87 17.16
N ARG A 209 -1.91 -11.02 15.85
CA ARG A 209 -0.83 -11.31 14.91
C ARG A 209 0.19 -10.18 14.82
N MET A 210 -0.26 -8.93 14.89
CA MET A 210 0.64 -7.78 14.89
C MET A 210 1.50 -7.75 16.16
N ARG A 211 0.95 -8.05 17.35
CA ARG A 211 1.73 -8.18 18.59
C ARG A 211 2.77 -9.29 18.50
N GLU A 212 2.40 -10.46 17.97
CA GLU A 212 3.34 -11.56 17.74
C GLU A 212 4.49 -11.12 16.84
N MET A 213 4.18 -10.44 15.75
CA MET A 213 5.16 -9.95 14.79
C MET A 213 6.12 -8.94 15.43
N VAL A 214 5.61 -7.95 16.19
CA VAL A 214 6.45 -6.97 16.90
C VAL A 214 7.36 -7.65 17.93
N ARG A 215 6.84 -8.56 18.76
CA ARG A 215 7.64 -9.31 19.73
C ARG A 215 8.71 -10.16 19.06
N THR A 216 8.38 -10.79 17.93
CA THR A 216 9.36 -11.54 17.14
C THR A 216 10.47 -10.64 16.62
N ALA A 217 10.13 -9.46 16.07
CA ALA A 217 11.10 -8.49 15.60
C ALA A 217 12.02 -7.98 16.73
N VAL A 218 11.46 -7.70 17.91
CA VAL A 218 12.22 -7.31 19.11
C VAL A 218 13.17 -8.43 19.51
N SER A 219 12.67 -9.66 19.66
CA SER A 219 13.48 -10.83 20.03
C SER A 219 14.62 -11.10 19.06
N LEU A 220 14.38 -10.92 17.75
CA LEU A 220 15.43 -11.04 16.74
C LEU A 220 16.50 -9.95 16.90
N GLY A 221 16.10 -8.69 17.01
CA GLY A 221 17.02 -7.55 17.08
C GLY A 221 17.83 -7.49 18.36
N GLU A 222 17.33 -8.05 19.45
CA GLU A 222 18.01 -8.17 20.74
C GLU A 222 18.78 -9.51 20.89
N GLY A 223 18.69 -10.39 19.89
CA GLY A 223 19.40 -11.67 19.86
C GLY A 223 20.90 -11.53 19.69
N ASP A 224 21.65 -12.60 20.05
CA ASP A 224 23.12 -12.57 20.11
C ASP A 224 23.77 -12.16 18.78
N THR A 225 23.22 -12.57 17.66
CA THR A 225 23.72 -12.21 16.32
C THR A 225 23.68 -10.71 16.07
N PHE A 226 22.67 -10.00 16.59
CA PHE A 226 22.52 -8.56 16.41
C PHE A 226 23.32 -7.73 17.41
N LYS A 227 23.69 -8.30 18.57
CA LYS A 227 24.52 -7.62 19.58
C LYS A 227 25.89 -7.18 19.08
N GLU A 228 26.38 -7.75 17.99
CA GLU A 228 27.64 -7.33 17.39
C GLU A 228 27.57 -5.89 16.86
N PHE A 229 26.43 -5.45 16.35
CA PHE A 229 26.27 -4.13 15.72
C PHE A 229 25.13 -3.28 16.28
N VAL A 230 24.12 -3.87 16.94
CA VAL A 230 23.04 -3.14 17.62
C VAL A 230 23.52 -2.68 18.99
N ASP A 231 23.25 -1.41 19.32
CA ASP A 231 23.50 -0.80 20.62
C ASP A 231 22.28 -0.95 21.53
N TYR A 232 21.15 -0.39 21.10
CA TYR A 232 19.87 -0.49 21.82
C TYR A 232 18.67 -0.37 20.86
N ARG A 233 17.48 -0.75 21.34
CA ARG A 233 16.22 -0.55 20.66
C ARG A 233 15.71 0.87 20.91
N ILE A 234 15.24 1.53 19.84
CA ILE A 234 14.64 2.86 19.89
C ILE A 234 13.13 2.74 20.10
N GLU A 235 12.47 1.89 19.31
CA GLU A 235 11.01 1.67 19.32
C GLU A 235 10.67 0.22 18.92
N PRO A 236 9.61 -0.37 19.51
CA PRO A 236 8.85 0.15 20.65
C PRO A 236 9.69 0.23 21.93
N THR A 237 9.28 1.08 22.89
CA THR A 237 9.91 1.21 24.22
C THR A 237 9.57 0.03 25.11
N GLU A 238 10.24 -0.08 26.29
CA GLU A 238 9.91 -1.11 27.29
C GLU A 238 8.48 -0.94 27.83
N GLU A 239 8.01 0.31 27.98
CA GLU A 239 6.66 0.61 28.46
C GLU A 239 5.61 0.14 27.44
N GLU A 240 5.88 0.33 26.13
CA GLU A 240 5.00 -0.09 25.04
C GLU A 240 4.96 -1.62 24.88
N LEU A 241 5.99 -2.33 25.33
CA LEU A 241 6.04 -3.81 25.35
C LEU A 241 5.44 -4.44 26.61
N ALA A 242 5.20 -3.65 27.67
CA ALA A 242 4.87 -4.15 29.00
C ALA A 242 3.54 -4.92 29.07
N SER A 243 2.60 -4.64 28.17
CA SER A 243 1.30 -5.33 28.10
C SER A 243 0.78 -5.41 26.66
N ASP A 244 -0.22 -6.26 26.43
CA ASP A 244 -0.92 -6.32 25.14
C ASP A 244 -1.61 -5.00 24.80
N ASP A 245 -2.23 -4.35 25.77
CA ASP A 245 -2.92 -3.07 25.58
C ASP A 245 -1.93 -1.95 25.20
N ALA A 246 -0.77 -1.89 25.86
CA ALA A 246 0.27 -0.92 25.54
C ALA A 246 0.84 -1.15 24.14
N LEU A 247 1.04 -2.40 23.77
CA LEU A 247 1.53 -2.76 22.44
C LEU A 247 0.49 -2.52 21.37
N ASP A 248 -0.79 -2.76 21.63
CA ASP A 248 -1.89 -2.41 20.71
C ASP A 248 -1.96 -0.89 20.49
N ALA A 249 -1.77 -0.09 21.55
CA ALA A 249 -1.73 1.37 21.44
C ALA A 249 -0.55 1.85 20.59
N PHE A 250 0.64 1.27 20.77
CA PHE A 250 1.81 1.52 19.92
C PHE A 250 1.50 1.17 18.46
N CYS A 251 0.98 -0.04 18.20
CA CYS A 251 0.64 -0.49 16.87
C CYS A 251 -0.40 0.42 16.20
N ALA A 252 -1.44 0.83 16.91
CA ALA A 252 -2.49 1.70 16.37
C ALA A 252 -1.99 3.12 16.03
N ARG A 253 -0.99 3.63 16.77
CA ARG A 253 -0.38 4.94 16.53
C ARG A 253 0.53 4.92 15.28
N ASP A 254 1.31 3.87 15.10
CA ASP A 254 2.43 3.83 14.15
C ASP A 254 2.16 2.96 12.91
N VAL A 255 1.03 2.25 12.83
CA VAL A 255 0.65 1.46 11.66
C VAL A 255 0.46 2.34 10.43
N THR A 256 1.03 1.89 9.30
CA THR A 256 0.98 2.58 8.00
C THR A 256 0.57 1.63 6.89
#